data_b3f6e49a4d0ef4fe49426870982ce9df
#
_entry.id   b3f6e49a4d0ef4fe49426870982ce9df
#
_cell.length_a   1.000
_cell.length_b   1.000
_cell.length_c   1.000
_cell.angle_alpha   90.00
_cell.angle_beta   90.00
_cell.angle_gamma   90.00
#
_symmetry.space_group_name_H-M   'P 1'
#
loop_
_entity.id
_entity.type
_entity.pdbx_description
1 polymer ?
#
loop_
_entity_poly.entity_id
_entity_poly.type
_entity_poly.pdbx_seq_one_letter_code
_entity_poly.pdbx_strand_id
1 'polypeptide(L)'
;MKNYFKDWNWFERIWLVAFTAVNIWLFFVWHDTWIGLTASISGMLCVILVAKGKISNYYFGFVNIVAYAYIAYQNKYYGDFMLNAYFYFPMQFVGLYFWIKNRNKAKTKDDIAVGYLSLKEKLIWLVITVAATIDYGFYLNYIGGRLPFVDSTTTVLSIVATVLMIKRVTEQWLLWIVVDVVSIYMWVYRIFQGSLDISMIVMWTAFLVNAIYGYYNWRKLEKEAKNGR
;
A
#
# COMPACT_ATOMS: atom_id res chain seq x y z
N MET A 1 -8.02 22.83 11.38
CA MET A 1 -6.79 22.42 10.66
C MET A 1 -5.51 22.51 11.50
N LYS A 2 -5.37 23.44 12.46
CA LYS A 2 -4.12 23.61 13.25
C LYS A 2 -3.64 22.37 14.06
N ASN A 3 -4.49 21.37 14.32
CA ASN A 3 -4.13 20.21 15.15
C ASN A 3 -3.78 18.93 14.36
N TYR A 4 -4.04 18.88 13.04
CA TYR A 4 -3.90 17.65 12.25
C TYR A 4 -2.43 17.24 12.07
N PHE A 5 -1.51 18.21 11.95
CA PHE A 5 -0.08 17.97 11.80
C PHE A 5 0.69 17.99 13.13
N LYS A 6 0.01 18.17 14.26
CA LYS A 6 0.68 18.30 15.56
C LYS A 6 1.31 16.99 16.03
N ASP A 7 0.72 15.86 15.65
CA ASP A 7 1.17 14.50 15.97
C ASP A 7 2.10 13.88 14.90
N TRP A 8 2.55 14.70 13.94
CA TRP A 8 3.51 14.26 12.93
C TRP A 8 4.94 14.39 13.47
N ASN A 9 5.69 13.29 13.44
CA ASN A 9 7.10 13.28 13.81
C ASN A 9 7.98 13.87 12.68
N TRP A 10 9.26 14.11 12.98
CA TRP A 10 10.19 14.69 12.01
C TRP A 10 10.39 13.81 10.77
N PHE A 11 10.45 12.49 10.94
CA PHE A 11 10.57 11.57 9.80
C PHE A 11 9.38 11.71 8.85
N GLU A 12 8.14 11.69 9.35
CA GLU A 12 6.94 11.81 8.55
C GLU A 12 6.86 13.11 7.77
N ARG A 13 7.27 14.21 8.42
CA ARG A 13 7.30 15.55 7.79
C ARG A 13 8.36 15.62 6.69
N ILE A 14 9.59 15.21 6.98
CA ILE A 14 10.69 15.23 6.02
C ILE A 14 10.37 14.30 4.86
N TRP A 15 9.86 13.10 5.16
CA TRP A 15 9.51 12.11 4.17
C TRP A 15 8.43 12.61 3.20
N LEU A 16 7.35 13.20 3.73
CA LEU A 16 6.29 13.77 2.90
C LEU A 16 6.80 14.93 2.03
N VAL A 17 7.60 15.83 2.61
CA VAL A 17 8.16 16.98 1.88
C VAL A 17 9.12 16.49 0.80
N ALA A 18 10.05 15.59 1.13
CA ALA A 18 11.03 15.05 0.19
C ALA A 18 10.32 14.32 -0.98
N PHE A 19 9.35 13.46 -0.68
CA PHE A 19 8.60 12.75 -1.71
C PHE A 19 7.80 13.71 -2.61
N THR A 20 7.14 14.71 -2.01
CA THR A 20 6.40 15.72 -2.76
C THR A 20 7.32 16.54 -3.65
N ALA A 21 8.48 16.96 -3.14
CA ALA A 21 9.46 17.71 -3.91
C ALA A 21 10.02 16.91 -5.09
N VAL A 22 10.32 15.61 -4.88
CA VAL A 22 10.76 14.71 -5.96
C VAL A 22 9.66 14.56 -7.02
N ASN A 23 8.40 14.36 -6.62
CA ASN A 23 7.30 14.22 -7.60
C ASN A 23 7.04 15.52 -8.37
N ILE A 24 7.13 16.68 -7.73
CA ILE A 24 7.02 17.98 -8.42
C ILE A 24 8.19 18.16 -9.40
N TRP A 25 9.40 17.80 -8.99
CA TRP A 25 10.57 17.87 -9.87
C TRP A 25 10.39 16.93 -11.09
N LEU A 26 9.99 15.68 -10.88
CA LEU A 26 9.73 14.73 -11.95
C LEU A 26 8.59 15.21 -12.88
N PHE A 27 7.54 15.83 -12.33
CA PHE A 27 6.46 16.41 -13.11
C PHE A 27 6.98 17.43 -14.14
N PHE A 28 7.89 18.32 -13.76
CA PHE A 28 8.46 19.30 -14.69
C PHE A 28 9.50 18.71 -15.64
N VAL A 29 10.31 17.75 -15.19
CA VAL A 29 11.37 17.15 -16.01
C VAL A 29 10.81 16.19 -17.05
N TRP A 30 9.79 15.42 -16.71
CA TRP A 30 9.21 14.41 -17.61
C TRP A 30 7.87 14.83 -18.21
N HIS A 31 7.46 16.10 -18.00
CA HIS A 31 6.18 16.62 -18.51
C HIS A 31 4.99 15.72 -18.17
N ASP A 32 4.96 15.19 -16.93
CA ASP A 32 3.88 14.33 -16.47
C ASP A 32 2.54 15.08 -16.42
N THR A 33 1.45 14.33 -16.34
CA THR A 33 0.10 14.91 -16.30
C THR A 33 -0.27 15.35 -14.87
N TRP A 34 -1.18 16.32 -14.76
CA TRP A 34 -1.75 16.73 -13.47
C TRP A 34 -2.45 15.57 -12.75
N ILE A 35 -3.01 14.61 -13.53
CA ILE A 35 -3.62 13.41 -12.96
C ILE A 35 -2.55 12.48 -12.38
N GLY A 36 -1.39 12.34 -13.05
CA GLY A 36 -0.24 11.59 -12.54
C GLY A 36 0.30 12.18 -11.25
N LEU A 37 0.49 13.49 -11.20
CA LEU A 37 0.91 14.19 -9.99
C LEU A 37 -0.10 14.04 -8.85
N THR A 38 -1.41 14.13 -9.15
CA THR A 38 -2.50 13.93 -8.17
C THR A 38 -2.48 12.51 -7.63
N ALA A 39 -2.33 11.50 -8.51
CA ALA A 39 -2.23 10.10 -8.11
C ALA A 39 -1.03 9.86 -7.18
N SER A 40 0.16 10.36 -7.55
CA SER A 40 1.39 10.21 -6.75
C SER A 40 1.26 10.83 -5.37
N ILE A 41 0.85 12.09 -5.27
CA ILE A 41 0.75 12.81 -3.99
C ILE A 41 -0.34 12.20 -3.11
N SER A 42 -1.52 11.89 -3.68
CA SER A 42 -2.60 11.27 -2.91
C SER A 42 -2.23 9.85 -2.46
N GLY A 43 -1.53 9.08 -3.29
CA GLY A 43 -1.01 7.76 -2.93
C GLY A 43 -0.04 7.82 -1.75
N MET A 44 0.94 8.74 -1.77
CA MET A 44 1.87 8.90 -0.66
C MET A 44 1.18 9.35 0.63
N LEU A 45 0.26 10.31 0.55
CA LEU A 45 -0.55 10.72 1.72
C LEU A 45 -1.35 9.54 2.27
N CYS A 46 -1.96 8.74 1.39
CA CYS A 46 -2.68 7.53 1.79
C CYS A 46 -1.77 6.58 2.60
N VAL A 47 -0.62 6.18 2.06
CA VAL A 47 0.25 5.17 2.71
C VAL A 47 0.88 5.68 4.01
N ILE A 48 1.24 6.98 4.10
CA ILE A 48 1.72 7.59 5.35
C ILE A 48 0.60 7.57 6.41
N LEU A 49 -0.63 7.92 6.03
CA LEU A 49 -1.76 7.93 6.96
C LEU A 49 -2.16 6.51 7.40
N VAL A 50 -2.04 5.51 6.51
CA VAL A 50 -2.16 4.09 6.90
C VAL A 50 -1.08 3.75 7.92
N ALA A 51 0.18 4.12 7.69
CA ALA A 51 1.27 3.88 8.63
C ALA A 51 1.06 4.54 10.00
N LYS A 52 0.37 5.68 10.04
CA LYS A 52 -0.06 6.37 11.27
C LYS A 52 -1.32 5.76 11.92
N GLY A 53 -2.02 4.84 11.25
CA GLY A 53 -3.31 4.32 11.71
C GLY A 53 -4.43 5.36 11.65
N LYS A 54 -4.41 6.26 10.68
CA LYS A 54 -5.40 7.33 10.52
C LYS A 54 -6.48 6.94 9.51
N ILE A 55 -7.76 7.11 9.89
CA ILE A 55 -8.92 6.81 9.04
C ILE A 55 -8.92 7.69 7.78
N SER A 56 -8.39 8.90 7.87
CA SER A 56 -8.27 9.84 6.75
C SER A 56 -7.46 9.31 5.56
N ASN A 57 -6.70 8.21 5.72
CA ASN A 57 -6.06 7.54 4.60
C ASN A 57 -7.04 7.21 3.46
N TYR A 58 -8.27 6.82 3.80
CA TYR A 58 -9.29 6.43 2.82
C TYR A 58 -9.70 7.56 1.88
N TYR A 59 -9.72 8.83 2.35
CA TYR A 59 -10.02 9.97 1.47
C TYR A 59 -8.96 10.13 0.39
N PHE A 60 -7.69 10.05 0.77
CA PHE A 60 -6.57 10.12 -0.17
C PHE A 60 -6.48 8.85 -1.03
N GLY A 61 -6.81 7.70 -0.44
CA GLY A 61 -6.89 6.42 -1.17
C GLY A 61 -7.94 6.44 -2.27
N PHE A 62 -9.12 7.00 -2.04
CA PHE A 62 -10.14 7.17 -3.09
C PHE A 62 -9.62 8.02 -4.25
N VAL A 63 -9.00 9.16 -3.97
CA VAL A 63 -8.43 10.04 -4.99
C VAL A 63 -7.35 9.30 -5.79
N ASN A 64 -6.44 8.63 -5.08
CA ASN A 64 -5.36 7.86 -5.71
C ASN A 64 -5.89 6.76 -6.63
N ILE A 65 -6.80 5.91 -6.13
CA ILE A 65 -7.33 4.76 -6.88
C ILE A 65 -8.07 5.22 -8.14
N VAL A 66 -8.89 6.26 -8.05
CA VAL A 66 -9.62 6.80 -9.21
C VAL A 66 -8.67 7.39 -10.24
N ALA A 67 -7.70 8.21 -9.80
CA ALA A 67 -6.71 8.80 -10.68
C ALA A 67 -5.81 7.74 -11.34
N TYR A 68 -5.34 6.76 -10.56
CA TYR A 68 -4.50 5.68 -11.08
C TYR A 68 -5.27 4.74 -12.01
N ALA A 69 -6.52 4.38 -11.70
CA ALA A 69 -7.36 3.60 -12.58
C ALA A 69 -7.57 4.30 -13.94
N TYR A 70 -7.80 5.61 -13.94
CA TYR A 70 -7.90 6.39 -15.17
C TYR A 70 -6.60 6.33 -15.98
N ILE A 71 -5.43 6.54 -15.35
CA ILE A 71 -4.12 6.47 -16.01
C ILE A 71 -3.88 5.08 -16.59
N ALA A 72 -4.15 4.02 -15.80
CA ALA A 72 -4.00 2.65 -16.25
C ALA A 72 -4.88 2.32 -17.47
N TYR A 73 -6.13 2.79 -17.46
CA TYR A 73 -7.03 2.63 -18.60
C TYR A 73 -6.51 3.33 -19.88
N GLN A 74 -6.08 4.59 -19.77
CA GLN A 74 -5.53 5.37 -20.89
C GLN A 74 -4.26 4.72 -21.48
N ASN A 75 -3.43 4.13 -20.63
CA ASN A 75 -2.22 3.43 -21.06
C ASN A 75 -2.47 1.95 -21.45
N LYS A 76 -3.73 1.51 -21.48
CA LYS A 76 -4.13 0.14 -21.80
C LYS A 76 -3.56 -0.92 -20.84
N TYR A 77 -3.24 -0.53 -19.60
CA TYR A 77 -2.87 -1.43 -18.50
C TYR A 77 -4.15 -1.97 -17.85
N TYR A 78 -4.87 -2.80 -18.60
CA TYR A 78 -6.20 -3.26 -18.19
C TYR A 78 -6.18 -4.11 -16.92
N GLY A 79 -5.09 -4.85 -16.64
CA GLY A 79 -4.92 -5.59 -15.39
C GLY A 79 -4.90 -4.65 -14.17
N ASP A 80 -4.07 -3.62 -14.22
CA ASP A 80 -4.00 -2.58 -13.18
C ASP A 80 -5.32 -1.81 -13.04
N PHE A 81 -5.96 -1.49 -14.19
CA PHE A 81 -7.29 -0.87 -14.18
C PHE A 81 -8.30 -1.75 -13.44
N MET A 82 -8.37 -3.04 -13.77
CA MET A 82 -9.31 -3.97 -13.14
C MET A 82 -9.02 -4.15 -11.64
N LEU A 83 -7.76 -4.27 -11.26
CA LEU A 83 -7.35 -4.37 -9.85
C LEU A 83 -7.79 -3.12 -9.06
N ASN A 84 -7.58 -1.94 -9.61
CA ASN A 84 -7.97 -0.69 -8.95
C ASN A 84 -9.50 -0.50 -8.94
N ALA A 85 -10.18 -0.70 -10.08
CA ALA A 85 -11.60 -0.45 -10.21
C ALA A 85 -12.47 -1.52 -9.53
N TYR A 86 -12.12 -2.80 -9.64
CA TYR A 86 -12.98 -3.90 -9.18
C TYR A 86 -12.54 -4.51 -7.84
N PHE A 87 -11.30 -4.27 -7.40
CA PHE A 87 -10.85 -4.73 -6.09
C PHE A 87 -10.57 -3.57 -5.12
N TYR A 88 -9.62 -2.69 -5.41
CA TYR A 88 -9.25 -1.66 -4.44
C TYR A 88 -10.37 -0.64 -4.22
N PHE A 89 -11.06 -0.19 -5.25
CA PHE A 89 -12.15 0.80 -5.10
C PHE A 89 -13.28 0.32 -4.18
N PRO A 90 -13.91 -0.85 -4.36
CA PRO A 90 -14.90 -1.35 -3.41
C PRO A 90 -14.31 -1.61 -2.02
N MET A 91 -13.04 -2.06 -1.92
CA MET A 91 -12.38 -2.28 -0.64
C MET A 91 -12.11 -0.99 0.15
N GLN A 92 -12.08 0.19 -0.50
CA GLN A 92 -12.04 1.47 0.22
C GLN A 92 -13.30 1.67 1.08
N PHE A 93 -14.48 1.36 0.57
CA PHE A 93 -15.73 1.49 1.33
C PHE A 93 -15.79 0.49 2.48
N VAL A 94 -15.44 -0.76 2.21
CA VAL A 94 -15.37 -1.81 3.23
C VAL A 94 -14.38 -1.44 4.32
N GLY A 95 -13.19 -1.03 3.94
CA GLY A 95 -12.13 -0.64 4.88
C GLY A 95 -12.51 0.58 5.70
N LEU A 96 -13.03 1.64 5.06
CA LEU A 96 -13.50 2.85 5.73
C LEU A 96 -14.58 2.51 6.79
N TYR A 97 -15.58 1.67 6.44
CA TYR A 97 -16.60 1.22 7.37
C TYR A 97 -16.00 0.51 8.60
N PHE A 98 -15.13 -0.47 8.38
CA PHE A 98 -14.52 -1.22 9.48
C PHE A 98 -13.59 -0.35 10.33
N TRP A 99 -12.87 0.58 9.74
CA TRP A 99 -11.99 1.49 10.48
C TRP A 99 -12.78 2.49 11.31
N ILE A 100 -13.86 3.08 10.79
CA ILE A 100 -14.77 3.95 11.55
C ILE A 100 -15.40 3.18 12.71
N LYS A 101 -15.91 1.97 12.46
CA LYS A 101 -16.53 1.12 13.50
C LYS A 101 -15.58 0.82 14.66
N ASN A 102 -14.29 0.66 14.37
CA ASN A 102 -13.27 0.25 15.32
C ASN A 102 -12.27 1.38 15.66
N ARG A 103 -12.68 2.64 15.47
CA ARG A 103 -11.83 3.79 15.82
C ARG A 103 -11.48 3.78 17.31
N ASN A 104 -10.28 4.27 17.63
CA ASN A 104 -9.86 4.44 19.01
C ASN A 104 -10.46 5.73 19.60
N LYS A 105 -11.52 5.61 20.39
CA LYS A 105 -12.22 6.76 21.02
C LYS A 105 -11.36 7.47 22.07
N ALA A 106 -10.32 6.82 22.59
CA ALA A 106 -9.45 7.41 23.62
C ALA A 106 -8.41 8.40 23.06
N LYS A 107 -8.11 8.36 21.77
CA LYS A 107 -7.18 9.28 21.09
C LYS A 107 -7.96 10.36 20.34
N THR A 108 -8.01 10.26 19.02
CA THR A 108 -8.79 11.18 18.17
C THR A 108 -9.84 10.42 17.38
N LYS A 109 -10.80 11.13 16.77
CA LYS A 109 -11.81 10.51 15.91
C LYS A 109 -11.22 9.85 14.65
N ASP A 110 -9.99 10.18 14.30
CA ASP A 110 -9.27 9.69 13.14
C ASP A 110 -8.34 8.47 13.45
N ASP A 111 -8.09 8.19 14.73
CA ASP A 111 -7.24 7.08 15.14
C ASP A 111 -7.99 5.74 15.20
N ILE A 112 -7.30 4.66 14.86
CA ILE A 112 -7.82 3.29 14.95
C ILE A 112 -7.18 2.49 16.07
N ALA A 113 -7.91 1.48 16.54
CA ALA A 113 -7.36 0.45 17.40
C ALA A 113 -6.66 -0.61 16.54
N VAL A 114 -5.35 -0.75 16.70
CA VAL A 114 -4.53 -1.76 16.02
C VAL A 114 -4.57 -3.06 16.79
N GLY A 115 -4.70 -4.17 16.05
CA GLY A 115 -4.68 -5.54 16.57
C GLY A 115 -3.49 -6.34 16.04
N TYR A 116 -3.48 -7.61 16.39
CA TYR A 116 -2.49 -8.59 15.94
C TYR A 116 -3.17 -9.94 15.73
N LEU A 117 -2.58 -10.77 14.88
CA LEU A 117 -3.05 -12.15 14.67
C LEU A 117 -2.49 -13.08 15.76
N SER A 118 -3.31 -14.00 16.23
CA SER A 118 -2.85 -15.15 17.02
C SER A 118 -1.95 -16.05 16.15
N LEU A 119 -1.17 -16.92 16.78
CA LEU A 119 -0.30 -17.85 16.05
C LEU A 119 -1.10 -18.74 15.09
N LYS A 120 -2.28 -19.21 15.52
CA LYS A 120 -3.18 -20.01 14.67
C LYS A 120 -3.64 -19.23 13.44
N GLU A 121 -4.06 -17.98 13.61
CA GLU A 121 -4.47 -17.13 12.49
C GLU A 121 -3.31 -16.84 11.53
N LYS A 122 -2.10 -16.59 12.04
CA LYS A 122 -0.89 -16.42 11.20
C LYS A 122 -0.63 -17.64 10.34
N LEU A 123 -0.72 -18.85 10.91
CA LEU A 123 -0.55 -20.09 10.16
C LEU A 123 -1.65 -20.27 9.09
N ILE A 124 -2.91 -19.98 9.43
CA ILE A 124 -4.02 -20.05 8.49
C ILE A 124 -3.78 -19.07 7.33
N TRP A 125 -3.46 -17.81 7.61
CA TRP A 125 -3.19 -16.81 6.57
C TRP A 125 -1.98 -17.17 5.73
N LEU A 126 -0.92 -17.72 6.33
CA LEU A 126 0.26 -18.21 5.60
C LEU A 126 -0.11 -19.32 4.61
N VAL A 127 -0.86 -20.33 5.07
CA VAL A 127 -1.29 -21.46 4.22
C VAL A 127 -2.17 -20.97 3.07
N ILE A 128 -3.17 -20.12 3.37
CA ILE A 128 -4.04 -19.53 2.34
C ILE A 128 -3.22 -18.74 1.31
N THR A 129 -2.30 -17.90 1.77
CA THR A 129 -1.46 -17.07 0.90
C THR A 129 -0.58 -17.92 0.00
N VAL A 130 0.11 -18.92 0.56
CA VAL A 130 0.98 -19.81 -0.21
C VAL A 130 0.18 -20.62 -1.25
N ALA A 131 -0.94 -21.21 -0.83
CA ALA A 131 -1.80 -21.99 -1.73
C ALA A 131 -2.35 -21.11 -2.87
N ALA A 132 -2.89 -19.95 -2.56
CA ALA A 132 -3.41 -19.03 -3.57
C ALA A 132 -2.31 -18.50 -4.53
N THR A 133 -1.08 -18.26 -4.01
CA THR A 133 0.06 -17.85 -4.85
C THR A 133 0.46 -18.94 -5.82
N ILE A 134 0.52 -20.19 -5.38
CA ILE A 134 0.85 -21.34 -6.22
C ILE A 134 -0.23 -21.55 -7.29
N ASP A 135 -1.50 -21.56 -6.89
CA ASP A 135 -2.65 -21.76 -7.78
C ASP A 135 -2.71 -20.67 -8.86
N TYR A 136 -2.62 -19.40 -8.44
CA TYR A 136 -2.65 -18.28 -9.36
C TYR A 136 -1.39 -18.22 -10.24
N GLY A 137 -0.24 -18.66 -9.72
CA GLY A 137 1.01 -18.78 -10.49
C GLY A 137 0.87 -19.81 -11.62
N PHE A 138 0.27 -20.98 -11.38
CA PHE A 138 -0.04 -21.95 -12.43
C PHE A 138 -1.02 -21.41 -13.46
N TYR A 139 -2.06 -20.70 -13.02
CA TYR A 139 -3.00 -20.06 -13.93
C TYR A 139 -2.29 -19.02 -14.83
N LEU A 140 -1.45 -18.14 -14.27
CA LEU A 140 -0.70 -17.17 -15.04
C LEU A 140 0.29 -17.83 -16.00
N ASN A 141 0.92 -18.94 -15.60
CA ASN A 141 1.78 -19.72 -16.48
C ASN A 141 1.01 -20.33 -17.65
N TYR A 142 -0.18 -20.86 -17.39
CA TYR A 142 -1.06 -21.43 -18.43
C TYR A 142 -1.46 -20.40 -19.48
N ILE A 143 -1.73 -19.14 -19.09
CA ILE A 143 -2.08 -18.06 -20.02
C ILE A 143 -0.87 -17.34 -20.64
N GLY A 144 0.37 -17.83 -20.40
CA GLY A 144 1.59 -17.32 -21.00
C GLY A 144 2.21 -16.12 -20.30
N GLY A 145 2.02 -15.97 -19.01
CA GLY A 145 2.65 -14.90 -18.20
C GLY A 145 4.18 -15.01 -18.22
N ARG A 146 4.90 -13.88 -18.24
CA ARG A 146 6.37 -13.85 -18.36
C ARG A 146 7.11 -14.30 -17.10
N LEU A 147 6.62 -13.90 -15.92
CA LEU A 147 7.16 -14.26 -14.59
C LEU A 147 6.01 -14.69 -13.69
N PRO A 148 5.29 -15.78 -14.02
CA PRO A 148 3.97 -16.07 -13.48
C PRO A 148 3.95 -16.19 -11.96
N PHE A 149 4.94 -16.85 -11.36
CA PHE A 149 5.00 -17.01 -9.91
C PHE A 149 5.43 -15.74 -9.17
N VAL A 150 6.23 -14.89 -9.79
CA VAL A 150 6.63 -13.59 -9.20
C VAL A 150 5.44 -12.63 -9.24
N ASP A 151 4.74 -12.55 -10.36
CA ASP A 151 3.54 -11.74 -10.55
C ASP A 151 2.39 -12.23 -9.65
N SER A 152 2.18 -13.54 -9.57
CA SER A 152 1.26 -14.15 -8.62
C SER A 152 1.58 -13.78 -7.17
N THR A 153 2.85 -13.79 -6.80
CA THR A 153 3.28 -13.45 -5.43
C THR A 153 2.90 -12.03 -5.10
N THR A 154 3.24 -11.06 -5.93
CA THR A 154 2.89 -9.64 -5.69
C THR A 154 1.38 -9.43 -5.62
N THR A 155 0.62 -10.03 -6.55
CA THR A 155 -0.83 -9.89 -6.61
C THR A 155 -1.52 -10.48 -5.37
N VAL A 156 -1.24 -11.73 -5.04
CA VAL A 156 -1.90 -12.43 -3.92
C VAL A 156 -1.51 -11.77 -2.59
N LEU A 157 -0.23 -11.45 -2.39
CA LEU A 157 0.21 -10.76 -1.17
C LEU A 157 -0.45 -9.39 -1.02
N SER A 158 -0.63 -8.62 -2.10
CA SER A 158 -1.31 -7.32 -2.08
C SER A 158 -2.78 -7.45 -1.69
N ILE A 159 -3.47 -8.48 -2.20
CA ILE A 159 -4.86 -8.77 -1.84
C ILE A 159 -4.96 -9.13 -0.35
N VAL A 160 -4.13 -10.06 0.13
CA VAL A 160 -4.11 -10.48 1.53
C VAL A 160 -3.71 -9.33 2.45
N ALA A 161 -2.68 -8.56 2.08
CA ALA A 161 -2.26 -7.38 2.84
C ALA A 161 -3.38 -6.36 2.98
N THR A 162 -4.16 -6.11 1.90
CA THR A 162 -5.33 -5.22 1.94
C THR A 162 -6.41 -5.74 2.89
N VAL A 163 -6.70 -7.04 2.88
CA VAL A 163 -7.66 -7.65 3.82
C VAL A 163 -7.17 -7.50 5.27
N LEU A 164 -5.89 -7.76 5.53
CA LEU A 164 -5.30 -7.59 6.85
C LEU A 164 -5.25 -6.12 7.29
N MET A 165 -5.05 -5.19 6.36
CA MET A 165 -5.14 -3.74 6.61
C MET A 165 -6.56 -3.37 7.07
N ILE A 166 -7.60 -3.86 6.41
CA ILE A 166 -8.99 -3.64 6.80
C ILE A 166 -9.27 -4.22 8.19
N LYS A 167 -8.68 -5.38 8.51
CA LYS A 167 -8.73 -5.98 9.85
C LYS A 167 -7.89 -5.22 10.89
N ARG A 168 -7.08 -4.27 10.47
CA ARG A 168 -6.22 -3.41 11.31
C ARG A 168 -5.17 -4.20 12.08
N VAL A 169 -4.62 -5.23 11.48
CA VAL A 169 -3.59 -6.08 12.11
C VAL A 169 -2.20 -5.72 11.59
N THR A 170 -1.22 -5.74 12.51
CA THR A 170 0.16 -5.30 12.23
C THR A 170 0.83 -6.13 11.15
N GLU A 171 0.46 -7.41 11.02
CA GLU A 171 1.06 -8.35 10.09
C GLU A 171 0.90 -7.96 8.61
N GLN A 172 -0.08 -7.11 8.26
CA GLN A 172 -0.20 -6.59 6.89
C GLN A 172 1.11 -5.99 6.37
N TRP A 173 1.87 -5.32 7.24
CA TRP A 173 3.10 -4.63 6.85
C TRP A 173 4.20 -5.59 6.42
N LEU A 174 4.25 -6.80 6.99
CA LEU A 174 5.19 -7.83 6.55
C LEU A 174 4.91 -8.25 5.10
N LEU A 175 3.63 -8.34 4.74
CA LEU A 175 3.24 -8.67 3.37
C LEU A 175 3.59 -7.53 2.41
N TRP A 176 3.34 -6.27 2.78
CA TRP A 176 3.73 -5.11 1.98
C TRP A 176 5.24 -5.04 1.78
N ILE A 177 6.05 -5.30 2.82
CA ILE A 177 7.52 -5.36 2.70
C ILE A 177 7.93 -6.42 1.67
N VAL A 178 7.30 -7.60 1.68
CA VAL A 178 7.60 -8.65 0.69
C VAL A 178 7.18 -8.22 -0.71
N VAL A 179 5.99 -7.63 -0.87
CA VAL A 179 5.51 -7.09 -2.15
C VAL A 179 6.50 -6.07 -2.71
N ASP A 180 6.94 -5.11 -1.88
CA ASP A 180 7.84 -4.06 -2.31
C ASP A 180 9.21 -4.61 -2.74
N VAL A 181 9.78 -5.55 -1.96
CA VAL A 181 11.05 -6.20 -2.29
C VAL A 181 10.96 -6.99 -3.60
N VAL A 182 9.88 -7.77 -3.78
CA VAL A 182 9.67 -8.55 -5.00
C VAL A 182 9.43 -7.62 -6.20
N SER A 183 8.71 -6.52 -6.01
CA SER A 183 8.49 -5.51 -7.06
C SER A 183 9.79 -4.82 -7.47
N ILE A 184 10.65 -4.45 -6.50
CA ILE A 184 11.98 -3.89 -6.78
C ILE A 184 12.80 -4.90 -7.61
N TYR A 185 12.81 -6.19 -7.22
CA TYR A 185 13.48 -7.24 -7.97
C TYR A 185 12.97 -7.33 -9.42
N MET A 186 11.64 -7.31 -9.63
CA MET A 186 11.03 -7.34 -10.96
C MET A 186 11.49 -6.16 -11.83
N TRP A 187 11.52 -4.95 -11.27
CA TRP A 187 11.91 -3.75 -12.02
C TRP A 187 13.41 -3.70 -12.29
N VAL A 188 14.24 -4.13 -11.36
CA VAL A 188 15.68 -4.31 -11.59
C VAL A 188 15.94 -5.33 -12.70
N TYR A 189 15.25 -6.49 -12.69
CA TYR A 189 15.34 -7.49 -13.75
C TYR A 189 14.95 -6.89 -15.12
N ARG A 190 13.90 -6.06 -15.19
CA ARG A 190 13.48 -5.39 -16.44
C ARG A 190 14.52 -4.40 -16.96
N ILE A 191 15.25 -3.70 -16.09
CA ILE A 191 16.33 -2.80 -16.50
C ILE A 191 17.43 -3.61 -17.20
N PHE A 192 17.81 -4.78 -16.68
CA PHE A 192 18.75 -5.67 -17.35
C PHE A 192 18.25 -6.21 -18.70
N GLN A 193 16.94 -6.13 -18.96
CA GLN A 193 16.32 -6.44 -20.26
C GLN A 193 16.19 -5.22 -21.18
N GLY A 194 16.76 -4.07 -20.80
CA GLY A 194 16.78 -2.85 -21.63
C GLY A 194 15.64 -1.86 -21.34
N SER A 195 14.85 -2.06 -20.29
CA SER A 195 13.86 -1.05 -19.84
C SER A 195 14.58 0.12 -19.14
N LEU A 196 14.06 1.34 -19.33
CA LEU A 196 14.58 2.55 -18.68
C LEU A 196 13.71 3.05 -17.53
N ASP A 197 12.86 2.18 -16.96
CA ASP A 197 11.87 2.55 -15.94
C ASP A 197 12.48 2.67 -14.52
N ILE A 198 13.53 3.49 -14.36
CA ILE A 198 14.21 3.73 -13.07
C ILE A 198 13.25 4.33 -12.04
N SER A 199 12.28 5.14 -12.48
CA SER A 199 11.26 5.74 -11.62
C SER A 199 10.44 4.71 -10.84
N MET A 200 10.21 3.53 -11.42
CA MET A 200 9.50 2.46 -10.73
C MET A 200 10.30 1.90 -9.55
N ILE A 201 11.63 1.77 -9.71
CA ILE A 201 12.49 1.35 -8.59
C ILE A 201 12.47 2.38 -7.47
N VAL A 202 12.54 3.67 -7.82
CA VAL A 202 12.46 4.76 -6.82
C VAL A 202 11.11 4.71 -6.08
N MET A 203 10.01 4.52 -6.79
CA MET A 203 8.68 4.42 -6.21
C MET A 203 8.57 3.21 -5.25
N TRP A 204 8.94 2.01 -5.70
CA TRP A 204 8.87 0.81 -4.87
C TRP A 204 9.83 0.87 -3.67
N THR A 205 11.01 1.50 -3.84
CA THR A 205 11.92 1.76 -2.71
C THR A 205 11.28 2.71 -1.69
N ALA A 206 10.57 3.74 -2.15
CA ALA A 206 9.84 4.65 -1.26
C ALA A 206 8.71 3.92 -0.51
N PHE A 207 7.98 3.03 -1.17
CA PHE A 207 6.95 2.21 -0.52
C PHE A 207 7.55 1.25 0.49
N LEU A 208 8.68 0.60 0.19
CA LEU A 208 9.40 -0.25 1.13
C LEU A 208 9.81 0.50 2.40
N VAL A 209 10.39 1.70 2.27
CA VAL A 209 10.73 2.54 3.43
C VAL A 209 9.48 2.87 4.25
N ASN A 210 8.38 3.21 3.59
CA ASN A 210 7.11 3.47 4.26
C ASN A 210 6.52 2.22 4.92
N ALA A 211 6.63 1.04 4.31
CA ALA A 211 6.14 -0.21 4.86
C ALA A 211 6.93 -0.63 6.12
N ILE A 212 8.26 -0.47 6.11
CA ILE A 212 9.12 -0.69 7.29
C ILE A 212 8.74 0.28 8.42
N TYR A 213 8.56 1.56 8.10
CA TYR A 213 8.11 2.55 9.08
C TYR A 213 6.72 2.20 9.62
N GLY A 214 5.78 1.82 8.75
CA GLY A 214 4.42 1.41 9.12
C GLY A 214 4.40 0.22 10.07
N TYR A 215 5.22 -0.80 9.78
CA TYR A 215 5.39 -1.95 10.66
C TYR A 215 5.87 -1.53 12.05
N TYR A 216 6.92 -0.71 12.12
CA TYR A 216 7.46 -0.23 13.38
C TYR A 216 6.43 0.57 14.19
N ASN A 217 5.74 1.49 13.53
CA ASN A 217 4.73 2.34 14.17
C ASN A 217 3.52 1.53 14.66
N TRP A 218 3.02 0.58 13.86
CA TRP A 218 1.90 -0.27 14.27
C TRP A 218 2.27 -1.23 15.40
N ARG A 219 3.51 -1.71 15.45
CA ARG A 219 4.01 -2.48 16.61
C ARG A 219 4.01 -1.65 17.89
N LYS A 220 4.30 -0.35 17.81
CA LYS A 220 4.20 0.57 18.94
C LYS A 220 2.75 0.75 19.36
N LEU A 221 1.83 1.04 18.41
CA LEU A 221 0.40 1.18 18.70
C LEU A 221 -0.20 -0.10 19.29
N GLU A 222 0.22 -1.28 18.83
CA GLU A 222 -0.17 -2.58 19.40
C GLU A 222 0.24 -2.72 20.86
N LYS A 223 1.49 -2.36 21.20
CA LYS A 223 1.98 -2.40 22.59
C LYS A 223 1.21 -1.44 23.50
N GLU A 224 0.95 -0.21 23.02
CA GLU A 224 0.14 0.76 23.75
C GLU A 224 -1.27 0.22 24.04
N ALA A 225 -1.89 -0.43 23.07
CA ALA A 225 -3.22 -1.03 23.23
C ALA A 225 -3.23 -2.21 24.21
N LYS A 226 -2.13 -2.95 24.35
CA LYS A 226 -1.99 -4.03 25.35
C LYS A 226 -1.77 -3.49 26.76
N ASN A 227 -0.99 -2.42 26.90
CA ASN A 227 -0.66 -1.83 28.20
C ASN A 227 -1.79 -0.96 28.78
N GLY A 228 -2.75 -0.54 27.96
CA GLY A 228 -3.91 0.24 28.39
C GLY A 228 -5.14 -0.61 28.75
N ARG A 229 -5.00 -1.94 28.77
CA ARG A 229 -5.99 -2.91 29.25
C ARG A 229 -5.55 -3.47 30.59
#